data_f828d8f3e08f8421d45c81b28b3ca1d6
#
_entry.id   f828d8f3e08f8421d45c81b28b3ca1d6
#
_cell.length_a   1.000
_cell.length_b   1.000
_cell.length_c   1.000
_cell.angle_alpha   90.00
_cell.angle_beta   90.00
_cell.angle_gamma   90.00
#
_symmetry.space_group_name_H-M   'P 1'
#
loop_
_entity.id
_entity.type
_entity.pdbx_description
1 polymer ?
#
loop_
_entity_poly.entity_id
_entity_poly.type
_entity_poly.pdbx_seq_one_letter_code
_entity_poly.pdbx_strand_id
1 'polypeptide(L)'
;VWKEVEQVPMRAWRARVAATAWCATTFAGLLMSGPAVAEPDQPPVLPGFTPAPTDWSPHMDFWPYNTFTYQVTPEMIGGMSDSCQWFDTQFDPLMGQINEFNRNLAGRHDVYAGVQSQADAVVANIDRSTGFLGPRLQPLTIRNTPDNYGPYSPIYGGEQLTGVLFQLTRIADSMRKKQPAGYTRAHIDSAAGWGNALRNSGACT
;
A
#
# COMPACT_ATOMS: atom_id res chain seq x y z
N VAL A 1 -31.62 35.09 5.28
CA VAL A 1 -31.03 36.22 4.55
C VAL A 1 -29.93 35.69 3.66
N TRP A 2 -30.25 35.42 2.40
CA TRP A 2 -29.29 34.93 1.39
C TRP A 2 -28.80 36.16 0.61
N LYS A 3 -27.50 36.37 0.55
CA LYS A 3 -26.88 37.38 -0.32
C LYS A 3 -26.63 36.78 -1.70
N GLU A 4 -27.19 37.43 -2.69
CA GLU A 4 -26.97 37.21 -4.12
C GLU A 4 -25.49 37.36 -4.47
N VAL A 5 -24.99 36.38 -5.25
CA VAL A 5 -23.64 36.43 -5.84
C VAL A 5 -23.75 37.04 -7.23
N GLU A 6 -23.16 38.21 -7.36
CA GLU A 6 -23.10 39.07 -8.55
C GLU A 6 -22.32 38.41 -9.69
N GLN A 7 -22.94 38.27 -10.86
CA GLN A 7 -22.33 37.70 -12.06
C GLN A 7 -21.46 38.76 -12.75
N VAL A 8 -20.18 38.46 -12.93
CA VAL A 8 -19.22 39.27 -13.68
C VAL A 8 -19.32 38.94 -15.17
N PRO A 9 -19.53 39.90 -16.08
CA PRO A 9 -19.66 39.62 -17.51
C PRO A 9 -18.30 39.39 -18.19
N MET A 10 -18.23 38.29 -18.94
CA MET A 10 -17.10 37.94 -19.81
C MET A 10 -16.99 38.93 -20.97
N ARG A 11 -15.94 39.72 -21.00
CA ARG A 11 -15.58 40.57 -22.16
C ARG A 11 -14.88 39.71 -23.22
N ALA A 12 -15.51 39.66 -24.39
CA ALA A 12 -14.96 39.04 -25.60
C ALA A 12 -13.72 39.80 -26.07
N TRP A 13 -12.56 39.16 -26.10
CA TRP A 13 -11.36 39.68 -26.77
C TRP A 13 -11.32 39.14 -28.21
N ARG A 14 -11.53 40.05 -29.17
CA ARG A 14 -11.31 39.76 -30.59
C ARG A 14 -9.81 39.86 -30.90
N ALA A 15 -9.21 38.71 -31.23
CA ALA A 15 -7.83 38.64 -31.70
C ALA A 15 -7.73 39.15 -33.15
N ARG A 16 -6.85 40.12 -33.38
CA ARG A 16 -6.44 40.57 -34.70
C ARG A 16 -5.36 39.66 -35.22
N VAL A 17 -5.61 39.00 -36.36
CA VAL A 17 -4.64 38.15 -37.07
C VAL A 17 -3.70 39.10 -37.83
N ALA A 18 -2.44 39.16 -37.46
CA ALA A 18 -1.36 39.74 -38.25
C ALA A 18 -0.58 38.61 -38.91
N ALA A 19 -0.64 38.54 -40.23
CA ALA A 19 0.17 37.58 -41.00
C ALA A 19 1.61 38.11 -41.08
N THR A 20 2.55 37.42 -40.44
CA THR A 20 3.99 37.63 -40.64
C THR A 20 4.59 36.38 -41.29
N ALA A 21 5.19 36.58 -42.47
CA ALA A 21 5.91 35.60 -43.23
C ALA A 21 7.11 35.07 -42.41
N TRP A 22 7.20 33.77 -42.24
CA TRP A 22 8.32 33.10 -41.56
C TRP A 22 9.30 32.56 -42.56
N CYS A 23 10.53 33.07 -42.54
CA CYS A 23 11.67 32.46 -43.14
C CYS A 23 11.96 31.12 -42.45
N ALA A 24 11.92 30.05 -43.21
CA ALA A 24 12.33 28.70 -42.76
C ALA A 24 13.85 28.65 -42.61
N THR A 25 14.35 28.91 -41.42
CA THR A 25 15.70 28.49 -41.01
C THR A 25 15.59 27.09 -40.43
N THR A 26 16.06 26.10 -41.21
CA THR A 26 16.25 24.74 -40.73
C THR A 26 17.33 24.71 -39.67
N PHE A 27 16.90 24.80 -38.40
CA PHE A 27 17.75 24.44 -37.27
C PHE A 27 17.79 22.91 -37.19
N ALA A 28 18.88 22.32 -37.68
CA ALA A 28 19.24 20.94 -37.37
C ALA A 28 19.56 20.89 -35.88
N GLY A 29 18.52 20.70 -35.04
CA GLY A 29 18.65 20.44 -33.63
C GLY A 29 19.35 19.10 -33.45
N LEU A 30 20.60 19.12 -33.07
CA LEU A 30 21.28 17.98 -32.44
C LEU A 30 20.48 17.66 -31.18
N LEU A 31 19.57 16.70 -31.29
CA LEU A 31 18.98 16.03 -30.12
C LEU A 31 20.14 15.34 -29.42
N MET A 32 20.72 16.00 -28.41
CA MET A 32 21.56 15.34 -27.42
C MET A 32 20.64 14.37 -26.68
N SER A 33 20.56 13.15 -27.18
CA SER A 33 20.03 12.03 -26.42
C SER A 33 20.95 11.85 -25.23
N GLY A 34 20.60 12.44 -24.09
CA GLY A 34 21.28 12.12 -22.83
C GLY A 34 21.24 10.60 -22.64
N PRO A 35 22.20 10.03 -21.92
CA PRO A 35 22.20 8.59 -21.68
C PRO A 35 20.84 8.20 -21.11
N ALA A 36 20.12 7.32 -21.83
CA ALA A 36 18.89 6.76 -21.33
C ALA A 36 19.22 5.99 -20.04
N VAL A 37 18.77 6.53 -18.91
CA VAL A 37 18.91 5.82 -17.63
C VAL A 37 18.08 4.55 -17.75
N ALA A 38 18.74 3.39 -17.70
CA ALA A 38 18.07 2.10 -17.79
C ALA A 38 16.96 2.01 -16.73
N GLU A 39 15.83 1.40 -17.11
CA GLU A 39 14.78 1.08 -16.15
C GLU A 39 15.32 0.06 -15.14
N PRO A 40 15.03 0.20 -13.83
CA PRO A 40 15.43 -0.79 -12.84
C PRO A 40 14.81 -2.16 -13.17
N ASP A 41 15.51 -3.23 -12.81
CA ASP A 41 15.00 -4.58 -12.95
C ASP A 41 13.65 -4.75 -12.26
N GLN A 42 12.76 -5.49 -12.90
CA GLN A 42 11.49 -5.83 -12.26
C GLN A 42 11.75 -6.77 -11.09
N PRO A 43 11.11 -6.53 -9.92
CA PRO A 43 11.23 -7.44 -8.81
C PRO A 43 10.65 -8.81 -9.18
N PRO A 44 11.19 -9.90 -8.61
CA PRO A 44 10.65 -11.22 -8.85
C PRO A 44 9.20 -11.31 -8.38
N VAL A 45 8.41 -12.08 -9.11
CA VAL A 45 7.05 -12.43 -8.68
C VAL A 45 7.17 -13.24 -7.40
N LEU A 46 6.56 -12.78 -6.32
CA LEU A 46 6.47 -13.56 -5.09
C LEU A 46 5.61 -14.81 -5.35
N PRO A 47 6.05 -16.00 -4.90
CA PRO A 47 5.27 -17.22 -5.09
C PRO A 47 3.91 -17.09 -4.41
N GLY A 48 2.90 -17.74 -4.97
CA GLY A 48 1.61 -17.87 -4.31
C GLY A 48 1.81 -18.56 -2.95
N PHE A 49 1.21 -17.99 -1.91
CA PHE A 49 1.33 -18.56 -0.57
C PHE A 49 0.24 -19.58 -0.32
N THR A 50 0.65 -20.77 0.17
CA THR A 50 -0.26 -21.83 0.61
C THR A 50 0.10 -22.20 2.03
N PRO A 51 -0.80 -22.03 3.00
CA PRO A 51 -0.55 -22.38 4.39
C PRO A 51 -0.32 -23.90 4.55
N ALA A 52 0.55 -24.27 5.45
CA ALA A 52 0.72 -25.65 5.88
C ALA A 52 -0.11 -25.93 7.15
N PRO A 53 -0.50 -27.19 7.40
CA PRO A 53 -1.05 -27.56 8.69
C PRO A 53 -0.09 -27.18 9.83
N THR A 54 -0.61 -26.63 10.92
CA THR A 54 0.17 -26.17 12.07
C THR A 54 -0.58 -26.49 13.36
N ASP A 55 0.15 -26.61 14.45
CA ASP A 55 -0.35 -26.71 15.83
C ASP A 55 -0.43 -25.34 16.52
N TRP A 56 -0.23 -24.26 15.78
CA TRP A 56 -0.33 -22.91 16.31
C TRP A 56 -1.68 -22.67 17.00
N SER A 57 -1.65 -22.04 18.15
CA SER A 57 -2.83 -21.64 18.90
C SER A 57 -2.67 -20.19 19.41
N PRO A 58 -3.77 -19.43 19.53
CA PRO A 58 -3.70 -18.04 19.95
C PRO A 58 -3.33 -17.92 21.43
N HIS A 59 -2.50 -16.93 21.75
CA HIS A 59 -2.19 -16.55 23.11
C HIS A 59 -3.35 -15.76 23.73
N MET A 60 -4.16 -16.42 24.57
CA MET A 60 -5.38 -15.86 25.15
C MET A 60 -5.31 -15.68 26.68
N ASP A 61 -4.14 -15.88 27.29
CA ASP A 61 -4.00 -16.02 28.75
C ASP A 61 -3.96 -14.68 29.50
N PHE A 62 -3.94 -13.55 28.80
CA PHE A 62 -3.80 -12.23 29.40
C PHE A 62 -4.90 -11.25 28.95
N TRP A 63 -5.10 -10.25 29.79
CA TRP A 63 -6.06 -9.18 29.51
C TRP A 63 -5.65 -8.35 28.26
N PRO A 64 -6.59 -7.95 27.37
CA PRO A 64 -8.04 -8.19 27.44
C PRO A 64 -8.49 -9.52 26.79
N TYR A 65 -7.61 -10.26 26.13
CA TYR A 65 -7.93 -11.42 25.27
C TYR A 65 -8.57 -12.56 26.04
N ASN A 66 -8.16 -12.77 27.30
CA ASN A 66 -8.77 -13.79 28.18
C ASN A 66 -10.27 -13.52 28.47
N THR A 67 -10.74 -12.28 28.33
CA THR A 67 -12.15 -11.92 28.50
C THR A 67 -12.97 -12.12 27.24
N PHE A 68 -12.32 -12.28 26.08
CA PHE A 68 -12.97 -12.40 24.76
C PHE A 68 -12.94 -13.79 24.17
N THR A 69 -12.45 -14.79 24.89
CA THR A 69 -12.33 -16.19 24.44
C THR A 69 -13.65 -16.73 23.87
N TYR A 70 -14.80 -16.31 24.41
CA TYR A 70 -16.13 -16.74 23.95
C TYR A 70 -16.51 -16.16 22.56
N GLN A 71 -15.78 -15.16 22.05
CA GLN A 71 -16.00 -14.55 20.73
C GLN A 71 -15.11 -15.18 19.66
N VAL A 72 -14.09 -15.93 20.05
CA VAL A 72 -13.11 -16.53 19.15
C VAL A 72 -13.71 -17.77 18.50
N THR A 73 -13.74 -17.77 17.17
CA THR A 73 -14.23 -18.90 16.37
C THR A 73 -13.07 -19.69 15.75
N PRO A 74 -13.28 -20.98 15.37
CA PRO A 74 -12.28 -21.75 14.64
C PRO A 74 -11.82 -21.05 13.33
N GLU A 75 -12.72 -20.33 12.67
CA GLU A 75 -12.40 -19.55 11.47
C GLU A 75 -11.40 -18.42 11.77
N MET A 76 -11.60 -17.70 12.88
CA MET A 76 -10.65 -16.67 13.34
C MET A 76 -9.28 -17.26 13.67
N ILE A 77 -9.25 -18.40 14.34
CA ILE A 77 -7.99 -19.11 14.68
C ILE A 77 -7.26 -19.51 13.39
N GLY A 78 -7.96 -20.14 12.45
CA GLY A 78 -7.39 -20.54 11.16
C GLY A 78 -6.89 -19.35 10.36
N GLY A 79 -7.70 -18.28 10.29
CA GLY A 79 -7.33 -17.04 9.58
C GLY A 79 -6.09 -16.37 10.17
N MET A 80 -5.97 -16.37 11.50
CA MET A 80 -4.81 -15.81 12.20
C MET A 80 -3.56 -16.68 11.93
N SER A 81 -3.67 -18.01 12.10
CA SER A 81 -2.59 -18.95 11.85
C SER A 81 -2.04 -18.85 10.42
N ASP A 82 -2.92 -18.86 9.42
CA ASP A 82 -2.55 -18.69 8.02
C ASP A 82 -1.84 -17.37 7.76
N SER A 83 -2.33 -16.31 8.39
CA SER A 83 -1.77 -14.96 8.24
C SER A 83 -0.40 -14.81 8.93
N CYS A 84 -0.19 -15.47 10.05
CA CYS A 84 1.12 -15.58 10.71
C CYS A 84 2.14 -16.29 9.80
N GLN A 85 1.77 -17.43 9.20
CA GLN A 85 2.65 -18.15 8.28
C GLN A 85 3.01 -17.30 7.05
N TRP A 86 2.03 -16.54 6.50
CA TRP A 86 2.29 -15.60 5.43
C TRP A 86 3.25 -14.50 5.88
N PHE A 87 3.05 -13.95 7.07
CA PHE A 87 3.88 -12.89 7.62
C PHE A 87 5.35 -13.34 7.75
N ASP A 88 5.59 -14.51 8.29
CA ASP A 88 6.95 -15.04 8.51
C ASP A 88 7.70 -15.31 7.20
N THR A 89 6.97 -15.60 6.11
CA THR A 89 7.59 -16.02 4.85
C THR A 89 7.60 -14.94 3.78
N GLN A 90 6.60 -14.08 3.73
CA GLN A 90 6.41 -13.15 2.60
C GLN A 90 6.47 -11.67 2.95
N PHE A 91 6.26 -11.29 4.21
CA PHE A 91 6.22 -9.89 4.58
C PHE A 91 7.55 -9.16 4.27
N ASP A 92 8.68 -9.70 4.71
CA ASP A 92 9.98 -9.06 4.51
C ASP A 92 10.41 -8.99 3.04
N PRO A 93 10.29 -10.06 2.24
CA PRO A 93 10.54 -9.97 0.80
C PRO A 93 9.68 -8.92 0.12
N LEU A 94 8.39 -8.84 0.46
CA LEU A 94 7.47 -7.84 -0.10
C LEU A 94 7.88 -6.42 0.29
N MET A 95 8.16 -6.19 1.57
CA MET A 95 8.62 -4.88 2.06
C MET A 95 9.97 -4.47 1.45
N GLY A 96 10.84 -5.43 1.17
CA GLY A 96 12.09 -5.21 0.43
C GLY A 96 11.82 -4.62 -0.96
N GLN A 97 10.94 -5.24 -1.73
CA GLN A 97 10.55 -4.78 -3.07
C GLN A 97 9.89 -3.40 -3.05
N ILE A 98 8.98 -3.16 -2.09
CA ILE A 98 8.31 -1.88 -1.90
C ILE A 98 9.33 -0.76 -1.58
N ASN A 99 10.26 -1.02 -0.68
CA ASN A 99 11.31 -0.06 -0.31
C ASN A 99 12.25 0.24 -1.46
N GLU A 100 12.62 -0.76 -2.24
CA GLU A 100 13.47 -0.59 -3.42
C GLU A 100 12.80 0.29 -4.47
N PHE A 101 11.54 -0.04 -4.83
CA PHE A 101 10.75 0.81 -5.73
C PHE A 101 10.69 2.26 -5.23
N ASN A 102 10.38 2.47 -3.94
CA ASN A 102 10.26 3.82 -3.39
C ASN A 102 11.56 4.61 -3.45
N ARG A 103 12.73 3.95 -3.24
CA ARG A 103 14.05 4.56 -3.43
C ARG A 103 14.30 4.94 -4.89
N ASN A 104 13.97 4.04 -5.82
CA ASN A 104 14.15 4.26 -7.25
C ASN A 104 13.29 5.43 -7.76
N LEU A 105 12.04 5.51 -7.29
CA LEU A 105 11.14 6.62 -7.60
C LEU A 105 11.67 7.96 -7.05
N ALA A 106 12.11 7.99 -5.80
CA ALA A 106 12.71 9.18 -5.19
C ALA A 106 13.98 9.63 -5.94
N GLY A 107 14.85 8.68 -6.32
CA GLY A 107 16.05 8.94 -7.10
C GLY A 107 15.79 9.51 -8.50
N ARG A 108 14.57 9.35 -8.99
CA ARG A 108 14.07 9.90 -10.27
C ARG A 108 13.16 11.12 -10.10
N HIS A 109 13.24 11.80 -8.95
CA HIS A 109 12.44 12.99 -8.64
C HIS A 109 10.93 12.77 -8.82
N ASP A 110 10.44 11.61 -8.37
CA ASP A 110 9.04 11.20 -8.42
C ASP A 110 8.46 11.01 -9.85
N VAL A 111 9.32 10.84 -10.85
CA VAL A 111 8.93 10.58 -12.22
C VAL A 111 8.74 9.07 -12.44
N TYR A 112 7.50 8.64 -12.65
CA TYR A 112 7.15 7.22 -12.85
C TYR A 112 7.62 6.66 -14.21
N ALA A 113 7.83 7.51 -15.22
CA ALA A 113 8.45 7.07 -16.45
C ALA A 113 9.85 6.47 -16.16
N GLY A 114 10.07 5.22 -16.54
CA GLY A 114 11.32 4.49 -16.25
C GLY A 114 11.37 3.76 -14.89
N VAL A 115 10.25 3.73 -14.15
CA VAL A 115 10.02 2.80 -13.01
C VAL A 115 8.60 2.20 -13.05
N GLN A 116 7.85 2.42 -14.14
CA GLN A 116 6.46 1.99 -14.22
C GLN A 116 6.34 0.46 -14.18
N SER A 117 7.19 -0.27 -14.90
CA SER A 117 7.18 -1.74 -14.91
C SER A 117 7.49 -2.29 -13.51
N GLN A 118 8.40 -1.65 -12.79
CA GLN A 118 8.72 -2.00 -11.41
C GLN A 118 7.51 -1.74 -10.49
N ALA A 119 6.84 -0.58 -10.65
CA ALA A 119 5.64 -0.25 -9.90
C ALA A 119 4.54 -1.30 -10.11
N ASP A 120 4.28 -1.65 -11.37
CA ASP A 120 3.23 -2.61 -11.74
C ASP A 120 3.51 -4.00 -11.15
N ALA A 121 4.77 -4.45 -11.16
CA ALA A 121 5.19 -5.72 -10.58
C ALA A 121 5.05 -5.73 -9.04
N VAL A 122 5.45 -4.64 -8.36
CA VAL A 122 5.29 -4.49 -6.90
C VAL A 122 3.81 -4.47 -6.53
N VAL A 123 3.00 -3.71 -7.26
CA VAL A 123 1.54 -3.65 -7.03
C VAL A 123 0.92 -5.03 -7.19
N ALA A 124 1.30 -5.80 -8.23
CA ALA A 124 0.79 -7.16 -8.42
C ALA A 124 1.15 -8.10 -7.25
N ASN A 125 2.35 -7.96 -6.67
CA ASN A 125 2.75 -8.72 -5.48
C ASN A 125 1.99 -8.30 -4.22
N ILE A 126 1.72 -6.99 -4.05
CA ILE A 126 0.88 -6.48 -2.96
C ILE A 126 -0.55 -7.02 -3.10
N ASP A 127 -1.14 -6.95 -4.31
CA ASP A 127 -2.51 -7.42 -4.56
C ASP A 127 -2.68 -8.91 -4.24
N ARG A 128 -1.69 -9.71 -4.60
CA ARG A 128 -1.68 -11.14 -4.27
C ARG A 128 -1.65 -11.37 -2.77
N SER A 129 -0.81 -10.63 -2.07
CA SER A 129 -0.69 -10.69 -0.60
C SER A 129 -1.95 -10.21 0.10
N THR A 130 -2.50 -9.07 -0.33
CA THR A 130 -3.74 -8.52 0.25
C THR A 130 -4.96 -9.38 -0.09
N GLY A 131 -5.00 -9.97 -1.29
CA GLY A 131 -6.01 -10.95 -1.68
C GLY A 131 -5.98 -12.23 -0.84
N PHE A 132 -4.79 -12.65 -0.39
CA PHE A 132 -4.64 -13.77 0.54
C PHE A 132 -5.07 -13.38 1.97
N LEU A 133 -4.59 -12.24 2.48
CA LEU A 133 -4.82 -11.79 3.85
C LEU A 133 -6.25 -11.31 4.09
N GLY A 134 -6.85 -10.60 3.14
CA GLY A 134 -8.14 -9.94 3.32
C GLY A 134 -9.25 -10.87 3.85
N PRO A 135 -9.58 -11.98 3.18
CA PRO A 135 -10.59 -12.92 3.66
C PRO A 135 -10.29 -13.54 5.02
N ARG A 136 -9.00 -13.73 5.35
CA ARG A 136 -8.54 -14.34 6.59
C ARG A 136 -8.60 -13.42 7.78
N LEU A 137 -8.34 -12.13 7.56
CA LEU A 137 -8.34 -11.11 8.60
C LEU A 137 -9.70 -10.45 8.79
N GLN A 138 -10.61 -10.56 7.81
CA GLN A 138 -11.96 -10.00 7.91
C GLN A 138 -12.72 -10.53 9.14
N PRO A 139 -12.74 -11.83 9.45
CA PRO A 139 -13.41 -12.36 10.63
C PRO A 139 -12.80 -11.88 11.95
N LEU A 140 -11.51 -11.52 11.95
CA LEU A 140 -10.77 -11.05 13.15
C LEU A 140 -11.19 -9.66 13.62
N THR A 141 -12.04 -8.95 12.88
CA THR A 141 -12.47 -7.61 13.25
C THR A 141 -13.87 -7.63 13.82
N ILE A 142 -13.99 -7.47 15.13
CA ILE A 142 -15.27 -7.32 15.83
C ILE A 142 -15.62 -5.84 15.89
N ARG A 143 -16.81 -5.48 15.40
CA ARG A 143 -17.27 -4.08 15.33
C ARG A 143 -18.17 -3.66 16.47
N ASN A 144 -18.88 -4.61 17.10
CA ASN A 144 -19.83 -4.35 18.16
C ASN A 144 -19.22 -4.77 19.50
N THR A 145 -18.59 -3.83 20.18
CA THR A 145 -18.07 -4.04 21.52
C THR A 145 -19.04 -3.50 22.55
N PRO A 146 -19.21 -4.14 23.71
CA PRO A 146 -20.11 -3.66 24.77
C PRO A 146 -19.77 -2.24 25.26
N ASP A 147 -18.51 -1.83 25.14
CA ASP A 147 -17.97 -0.61 25.75
C ASP A 147 -17.61 0.49 24.75
N ASN A 148 -18.10 0.44 23.51
CA ASN A 148 -17.79 1.42 22.45
C ASN A 148 -16.30 1.61 22.14
N TYR A 149 -15.46 0.62 22.38
CA TYR A 149 -14.02 0.68 22.09
C TYR A 149 -13.67 0.70 20.58
N GLY A 150 -14.66 0.71 19.71
CA GLY A 150 -14.43 0.64 18.26
C GLY A 150 -14.07 -0.78 17.80
N PRO A 151 -13.74 -0.96 16.52
CA PRO A 151 -13.35 -2.27 15.98
C PRO A 151 -12.05 -2.75 16.62
N TYR A 152 -12.03 -3.99 17.13
CA TYR A 152 -10.85 -4.62 17.69
C TYR A 152 -10.77 -6.09 17.28
N SER A 153 -9.60 -6.69 17.43
CA SER A 153 -9.43 -8.13 17.28
C SER A 153 -9.54 -8.84 18.63
N PRO A 154 -10.35 -9.92 18.73
CA PRO A 154 -10.43 -10.72 19.95
C PRO A 154 -9.23 -11.67 20.09
N ILE A 155 -8.37 -11.76 19.08
CA ILE A 155 -7.16 -12.58 19.08
C ILE A 155 -5.94 -11.67 19.11
N TYR A 156 -5.00 -11.96 20.02
CA TYR A 156 -3.75 -11.23 20.15
C TYR A 156 -2.94 -11.25 18.86
N GLY A 157 -2.45 -10.11 18.42
CA GLY A 157 -1.75 -9.98 17.15
C GLY A 157 -2.65 -9.68 15.94
N GLY A 158 -3.96 -9.88 16.05
CA GLY A 158 -4.89 -9.67 14.92
C GLY A 158 -4.99 -8.22 14.48
N GLU A 159 -4.89 -7.26 15.41
CA GLU A 159 -4.88 -5.83 15.07
C GLU A 159 -3.63 -5.44 14.28
N GLN A 160 -2.46 -5.99 14.66
CA GLN A 160 -1.21 -5.76 13.97
C GLN A 160 -1.26 -6.26 12.52
N LEU A 161 -1.77 -7.48 12.29
CA LEU A 161 -1.96 -8.01 10.93
C LEU A 161 -2.96 -7.21 10.11
N THR A 162 -4.06 -6.78 10.73
CA THR A 162 -5.03 -5.89 10.07
C THR A 162 -4.40 -4.54 9.72
N GLY A 163 -3.54 -4.00 10.59
CA GLY A 163 -2.75 -2.80 10.34
C GLY A 163 -1.80 -2.98 9.15
N VAL A 164 -1.08 -4.10 9.08
CA VAL A 164 -0.24 -4.47 7.92
C VAL A 164 -1.07 -4.50 6.64
N LEU A 165 -2.18 -5.24 6.61
CA LEU A 165 -3.08 -5.34 5.46
C LEU A 165 -3.55 -3.96 4.98
N PHE A 166 -3.99 -3.11 5.92
CA PHE A 166 -4.44 -1.76 5.61
C PHE A 166 -3.34 -0.94 4.94
N GLN A 167 -2.12 -0.96 5.50
CA GLN A 167 -1.02 -0.17 4.95
C GLN A 167 -0.55 -0.71 3.58
N LEU A 168 -0.49 -2.01 3.38
CA LEU A 168 -0.19 -2.60 2.07
C LEU A 168 -1.20 -2.15 1.00
N THR A 169 -2.49 -2.13 1.33
CA THR A 169 -3.54 -1.62 0.44
C THR A 169 -3.31 -0.14 0.09
N ARG A 170 -2.95 0.69 1.09
CA ARG A 170 -2.65 2.13 0.87
C ARG A 170 -1.40 2.34 0.03
N ILE A 171 -0.37 1.51 0.18
CA ILE A 171 0.83 1.53 -0.64
C ILE A 171 0.49 1.25 -2.11
N ALA A 172 -0.26 0.17 -2.38
CA ALA A 172 -0.68 -0.16 -3.74
C ALA A 172 -1.53 0.95 -4.38
N ASP A 173 -2.47 1.53 -3.62
CA ASP A 173 -3.29 2.66 -4.07
C ASP A 173 -2.44 3.90 -4.39
N SER A 174 -1.42 4.19 -3.58
CA SER A 174 -0.50 5.29 -3.80
C SER A 174 0.29 5.10 -5.09
N MET A 175 0.79 3.89 -5.34
CA MET A 175 1.52 3.55 -6.57
C MET A 175 0.60 3.67 -7.80
N ARG A 176 -0.63 3.14 -7.76
CA ARG A 176 -1.60 3.25 -8.85
C ARG A 176 -1.97 4.70 -9.18
N LYS A 177 -2.05 5.55 -8.16
CA LYS A 177 -2.32 6.98 -8.29
C LYS A 177 -1.07 7.79 -8.61
N LYS A 178 0.08 7.12 -8.80
CA LYS A 178 1.37 7.76 -9.10
C LYS A 178 1.73 8.85 -8.10
N GLN A 179 1.49 8.60 -6.81
CA GLN A 179 1.83 9.53 -5.75
C GLN A 179 3.36 9.63 -5.58
N PRO A 180 3.87 10.79 -5.13
CA PRO A 180 5.29 10.96 -4.84
C PRO A 180 5.81 9.95 -3.81
N ALA A 181 7.10 9.62 -3.88
CA ALA A 181 7.77 8.67 -2.98
C ALA A 181 7.61 9.05 -1.50
N GLY A 182 7.63 10.35 -1.19
CA GLY A 182 7.44 10.85 0.17
C GLY A 182 6.05 10.55 0.74
N TYR A 183 5.00 10.56 -0.09
CA TYR A 183 3.65 10.18 0.32
C TYR A 183 3.55 8.68 0.60
N THR A 184 4.09 7.86 -0.30
CA THR A 184 4.10 6.40 -0.14
C THR A 184 4.94 5.98 1.06
N ARG A 185 6.02 6.72 1.38
CA ARG A 185 6.91 6.46 2.50
C ARG A 185 6.20 6.39 3.85
N ALA A 186 5.24 7.27 4.10
CA ALA A 186 4.48 7.27 5.35
C ALA A 186 3.73 5.94 5.58
N HIS A 187 3.17 5.36 4.50
CA HIS A 187 2.50 4.06 4.55
C HIS A 187 3.48 2.91 4.69
N ILE A 188 4.66 3.00 4.06
CA ILE A 188 5.75 2.01 4.19
C ILE A 188 6.23 1.94 5.64
N ASP A 189 6.52 3.09 6.26
CA ASP A 189 6.98 3.17 7.63
C ASP A 189 5.92 2.65 8.61
N SER A 190 4.64 2.95 8.35
CA SER A 190 3.53 2.41 9.14
C SER A 190 3.39 0.89 9.00
N ALA A 191 3.53 0.34 7.77
CA ALA A 191 3.50 -1.11 7.56
C ALA A 191 4.64 -1.81 8.31
N ALA A 192 5.85 -1.25 8.24
CA ALA A 192 7.01 -1.75 8.98
C ALA A 192 6.79 -1.67 10.50
N GLY A 193 6.18 -0.58 10.99
CA GLY A 193 5.83 -0.41 12.40
C GLY A 193 4.87 -1.50 12.89
N TRP A 194 3.79 -1.77 12.14
CA TRP A 194 2.85 -2.85 12.46
C TRP A 194 3.51 -4.22 12.41
N GLY A 195 4.35 -4.49 11.39
CA GLY A 195 5.10 -5.74 11.30
C GLY A 195 6.07 -5.94 12.47
N ASN A 196 6.79 -4.90 12.89
CA ASN A 196 7.66 -4.97 14.05
C ASN A 196 6.87 -5.19 15.36
N ALA A 197 5.72 -4.52 15.51
CA ALA A 197 4.85 -4.74 16.66
C ALA A 197 4.36 -6.20 16.72
N LEU A 198 4.00 -6.79 15.58
CA LEU A 198 3.62 -8.20 15.51
C LEU A 198 4.75 -9.15 15.92
N ARG A 199 5.98 -8.95 15.39
CA ARG A 199 7.15 -9.75 15.80
C ARG A 199 7.43 -9.64 17.29
N ASN A 200 7.44 -8.42 17.82
CA ASN A 200 7.74 -8.18 19.22
C ASN A 200 6.65 -8.71 20.16
N SER A 201 5.45 -8.91 19.66
CA SER A 201 4.35 -9.47 20.44
C SER A 201 4.47 -10.98 20.68
N GLY A 202 5.19 -11.70 19.83
CA GLY A 202 5.24 -13.15 19.84
C GLY A 202 3.93 -13.84 19.42
N ALA A 203 2.96 -13.08 18.90
CA ALA A 203 1.63 -13.61 18.57
C ALA A 203 1.66 -14.68 17.46
N CYS A 204 2.69 -14.70 16.64
CA CYS A 204 2.86 -15.67 15.54
C CYS A 204 3.84 -16.82 15.88
N THR A 205 4.37 -16.90 17.10
CA THR A 205 5.33 -17.94 17.54
C THR A 205 4.65 -19.03 18.34
#